data_1e861a89565b6e7be8076b2790335309
#
_entry.id   1e861a89565b6e7be8076b2790335309
#
_cell.length_a   1.000
_cell.length_b   1.000
_cell.length_c   1.000
_cell.angle_alpha   90.00
_cell.angle_beta   90.00
_cell.angle_gamma   90.00
#
_symmetry.space_group_name_H-M   'P 1'
#
loop_
_entity.id
_entity.type
_entity.pdbx_description
1 polymer ?
#
loop_
_entity_poly.entity_id
_entity_poly.type
_entity_poly.pdbx_seq_one_letter_code
_entity_poly.pdbx_strand_id
1 'polypeptide(L)'
;YLSSAASDVYKRQDVEFWYENLQLDPNVIESPKDYVLAGGEPMTVDVIDAQTVRFNMPSPKPGFLAHFANHYAQGFQPKHFLGQFHPAINPDADALAQAAGFESGSDVVKAYYGSSDWMDTPTPMLSHPDKVANLPLDAAPTLESHIVISETTEGRQFVANPYFYMVDTAGNQLPYINEMDEIFVGESEVRLLKLVNGEVDYKAQALQIDYVPLLLENQEKGGFVVDLKPDITMPTFAFNVTSDDLEKRKVFGDLRFRQAMSVAMNRDEINEVAMFGLGEPQQYIGFSPTPGFVPAEWEQHYAQFDPDMANSLLDEVGMVDTDGDGMRELPNGDKLTLNLQVATQGMSIKIVELVGQNWRDVGIDNTVKEVTTDEYRSAQSSNQLDVTMYEKSVPLAVVLGNAEIFIPPFDNYFNMRTAMLWGEYVQSEGTAGVKPPEYVYEMMEDIKAFQATPVGTPESDALGLKLVENMTGNLLFIGTVKEQKPIYFSSSLKNTTPFKTASYAYYRTYPYRPSQWFLTE
;
A
#
# COMPACT_ATOMS: atom_id res chain seq x y z
N TYR A 1 -34.41 -10.25 13.56
CA TYR A 1 -33.96 -10.18 14.96
C TYR A 1 -32.48 -10.51 15.15
N LEU A 2 -31.85 -11.30 14.27
CA LEU A 2 -30.43 -11.62 14.35
C LEU A 2 -29.53 -10.48 13.87
N SER A 3 -30.02 -9.60 12.97
CA SER A 3 -29.30 -8.37 12.58
C SER A 3 -29.26 -7.35 13.74
N SER A 4 -30.20 -7.41 14.68
CA SER A 4 -30.18 -6.56 15.85
C SER A 4 -29.10 -6.94 16.87
N ALA A 5 -28.65 -8.18 16.90
CA ALA A 5 -27.59 -8.62 17.82
C ALA A 5 -26.23 -8.03 17.44
N ALA A 6 -25.85 -8.01 16.17
CA ALA A 6 -24.62 -7.35 15.71
C ALA A 6 -24.71 -5.82 15.88
N SER A 7 -25.86 -5.21 15.60
CA SER A 7 -26.08 -3.78 15.86
C SER A 7 -26.19 -3.45 17.34
N ASP A 8 -26.43 -4.42 18.22
CA ASP A 8 -26.38 -4.27 19.66
C ASP A 8 -24.97 -4.40 20.25
N VAL A 9 -24.05 -5.01 19.55
CA VAL A 9 -22.65 -5.17 19.95
C VAL A 9 -21.81 -3.94 19.57
N TYR A 10 -22.03 -3.36 18.38
CA TYR A 10 -21.32 -2.18 17.89
C TYR A 10 -22.27 -0.98 17.82
N LYS A 11 -22.03 0.02 18.66
CA LYS A 11 -22.86 1.24 18.78
C LYS A 11 -21.97 2.48 18.73
N ARG A 12 -22.60 3.65 18.86
CA ARG A 12 -21.91 4.95 18.96
C ARG A 12 -20.73 4.97 19.94
N GLN A 13 -20.84 4.22 21.04
CA GLN A 13 -19.78 4.10 22.05
C GLN A 13 -18.49 3.47 21.51
N ASP A 14 -18.60 2.66 20.48
CA ASP A 14 -17.46 2.01 19.83
C ASP A 14 -16.74 2.97 18.88
N VAL A 15 -17.47 3.91 18.27
CA VAL A 15 -16.90 5.03 17.51
C VAL A 15 -16.22 6.04 18.44
N GLU A 16 -16.89 6.41 19.56
CA GLU A 16 -16.31 7.27 20.58
C GLU A 16 -15.04 6.67 21.17
N PHE A 17 -15.10 5.39 21.53
CA PHE A 17 -13.94 4.64 22.04
C PHE A 17 -12.80 4.59 21.04
N TRP A 18 -13.09 4.26 19.78
CA TRP A 18 -12.09 4.29 18.71
C TRP A 18 -11.41 5.66 18.61
N TYR A 19 -12.17 6.73 18.68
CA TYR A 19 -11.61 8.07 18.54
C TYR A 19 -10.87 8.53 19.80
N GLU A 20 -11.54 8.56 20.94
CA GLU A 20 -11.00 9.15 22.19
C GLU A 20 -9.93 8.28 22.85
N ASN A 21 -10.11 6.96 22.82
CA ASN A 21 -9.26 6.03 23.56
C ASN A 21 -8.22 5.31 22.70
N LEU A 22 -8.37 5.31 21.37
CA LEU A 22 -7.38 4.70 20.49
C LEU A 22 -6.65 5.72 19.64
N GLN A 23 -7.36 6.57 18.90
CA GLN A 23 -6.73 7.56 18.00
C GLN A 23 -6.03 8.69 18.72
N LEU A 24 -6.56 9.14 19.87
CA LEU A 24 -6.01 10.23 20.65
C LEU A 24 -5.16 9.79 21.86
N ASP A 25 -5.10 8.50 22.17
CA ASP A 25 -4.24 8.00 23.24
C ASP A 25 -2.81 7.72 22.73
N PRO A 26 -1.80 8.50 23.17
CA PRO A 26 -0.42 8.32 22.73
C PRO A 26 0.20 7.00 23.20
N ASN A 27 -0.40 6.31 24.18
CA ASN A 27 0.03 4.96 24.55
C ASN A 27 -0.48 3.89 23.58
N VAL A 28 -1.44 4.20 22.73
CA VAL A 28 -1.98 3.30 21.69
C VAL A 28 -1.45 3.71 20.31
N ILE A 29 -1.62 4.97 19.94
CA ILE A 29 -1.14 5.56 18.69
C ILE A 29 -0.31 6.80 19.04
N GLU A 30 0.97 6.76 18.72
CA GLU A 30 1.95 7.80 19.08
C GLU A 30 1.50 9.21 18.66
N SER A 31 0.90 9.33 17.47
CA SER A 31 0.34 10.58 16.95
C SER A 31 -0.95 10.30 16.19
N PRO A 32 -1.98 11.15 16.32
CA PRO A 32 -3.22 11.02 15.57
C PRO A 32 -2.96 10.90 14.07
N LYS A 33 -3.65 9.98 13.40
CA LYS A 33 -3.47 9.74 11.97
C LYS A 33 -4.06 10.88 11.14
N ASP A 34 -3.51 11.12 9.95
CA ASP A 34 -3.95 12.21 9.06
C ASP A 34 -5.46 12.20 8.79
N TYR A 35 -6.07 11.03 8.68
CA TYR A 35 -7.50 10.95 8.38
C TYR A 35 -8.42 11.46 9.50
N VAL A 36 -7.94 11.58 10.73
CA VAL A 36 -8.68 12.22 11.84
C VAL A 36 -8.26 13.68 12.08
N LEU A 37 -7.32 14.19 11.31
CA LEU A 37 -6.89 15.58 11.33
C LEU A 37 -7.53 16.35 10.17
N ALA A 38 -7.85 17.62 10.38
CA ALA A 38 -8.25 18.52 9.31
C ALA A 38 -7.61 19.89 9.53
N GLY A 39 -6.82 20.34 8.54
CA GLY A 39 -6.00 21.55 8.69
C GLY A 39 -4.90 21.43 9.75
N GLY A 40 -4.45 20.21 10.05
CA GLY A 40 -3.45 19.94 11.09
C GLY A 40 -4.03 19.78 12.51
N GLU A 41 -5.31 20.02 12.71
CA GLU A 41 -5.98 19.94 14.01
C GLU A 41 -6.89 18.70 14.09
N PRO A 42 -6.99 18.03 15.24
CA PRO A 42 -7.88 16.89 15.43
C PRO A 42 -9.35 17.26 15.25
N MET A 43 -10.14 16.39 14.64
CA MET A 43 -11.60 16.50 14.66
C MET A 43 -12.14 16.29 16.09
N THR A 44 -13.44 16.51 16.30
CA THR A 44 -14.12 16.08 17.52
C THR A 44 -15.29 15.16 17.18
N VAL A 45 -15.64 14.28 18.13
CA VAL A 45 -16.76 13.35 18.00
C VAL A 45 -17.79 13.65 19.06
N ASP A 46 -18.97 14.14 18.66
CA ASP A 46 -20.09 14.37 19.57
C ASP A 46 -21.03 13.15 19.55
N VAL A 47 -21.35 12.67 20.72
CA VAL A 47 -22.39 11.66 20.91
C VAL A 47 -23.73 12.37 21.03
N ILE A 48 -24.58 12.26 20.02
CA ILE A 48 -25.88 12.92 19.97
C ILE A 48 -26.96 12.11 20.72
N ASP A 49 -27.02 10.80 20.41
CA ASP A 49 -27.94 9.86 21.06
C ASP A 49 -27.37 8.42 21.01
N ALA A 50 -28.19 7.42 21.32
CA ALA A 50 -27.75 6.03 21.40
C ALA A 50 -27.26 5.44 20.06
N GLN A 51 -27.59 6.04 18.93
CA GLN A 51 -27.31 5.52 17.58
C GLN A 51 -26.63 6.55 16.67
N THR A 52 -26.46 7.79 17.14
CA THR A 52 -26.00 8.91 16.34
C THR A 52 -24.72 9.50 16.90
N VAL A 53 -23.70 9.60 16.07
CA VAL A 53 -22.49 10.39 16.33
C VAL A 53 -22.36 11.48 15.29
N ARG A 54 -21.71 12.57 15.66
CA ARG A 54 -21.35 13.66 14.77
C ARG A 54 -19.84 13.83 14.77
N PHE A 55 -19.23 13.80 13.59
CA PHE A 55 -17.85 14.19 13.40
C PHE A 55 -17.80 15.68 13.06
N ASN A 56 -17.10 16.46 13.85
CA ASN A 56 -16.89 17.89 13.63
C ASN A 56 -15.46 18.11 13.16
N MET A 57 -15.31 18.57 11.95
CA MET A 57 -14.01 18.86 11.34
C MET A 57 -13.66 20.33 11.54
N PRO A 58 -12.44 20.68 12.02
CA PRO A 58 -12.01 22.08 12.16
C PRO A 58 -11.84 22.79 10.81
N SER A 59 -11.64 22.04 9.73
CA SER A 59 -11.63 22.53 8.34
C SER A 59 -12.26 21.50 7.40
N PRO A 60 -12.60 21.84 6.14
CA PRO A 60 -13.14 20.88 5.19
C PRO A 60 -12.22 19.68 4.98
N LYS A 61 -12.77 18.46 5.03
CA LYS A 61 -12.09 17.19 4.73
C LYS A 61 -12.97 16.28 3.87
N PRO A 62 -13.11 16.58 2.57
CA PRO A 62 -14.00 15.83 1.65
C PRO A 62 -13.69 14.34 1.57
N GLY A 63 -12.41 13.95 1.76
CA GLY A 63 -11.94 12.56 1.72
C GLY A 63 -12.29 11.72 2.94
N PHE A 64 -12.85 12.29 4.01
CA PHE A 64 -13.08 11.58 5.27
C PHE A 64 -13.94 10.32 5.10
N LEU A 65 -15.08 10.43 4.41
CA LEU A 65 -15.94 9.26 4.17
C LEU A 65 -15.31 8.25 3.20
N ALA A 66 -14.52 8.72 2.23
CA ALA A 66 -13.81 7.83 1.32
C ALA A 66 -12.76 6.98 2.05
N HIS A 67 -12.13 7.53 3.10
CA HIS A 67 -11.23 6.76 3.96
C HIS A 67 -11.95 5.57 4.60
N PHE A 68 -13.17 5.73 5.09
CA PHE A 68 -13.97 4.64 5.66
C PHE A 68 -14.43 3.59 4.64
N ALA A 69 -14.26 3.84 3.35
CA ALA A 69 -14.57 2.87 2.30
C ALA A 69 -13.39 1.95 1.95
N ASN A 70 -12.23 2.14 2.55
CA ASN A 70 -11.08 1.27 2.37
C ASN A 70 -10.82 0.41 3.62
N HIS A 71 -9.98 -0.61 3.49
CA HIS A 71 -9.73 -1.56 4.58
C HIS A 71 -8.90 -1.00 5.75
N TYR A 72 -8.30 0.17 5.61
CA TYR A 72 -7.56 0.83 6.68
C TYR A 72 -8.46 1.56 7.68
N ALA A 73 -9.73 1.75 7.36
CA ALA A 73 -10.66 2.47 8.20
C ALA A 73 -11.26 1.58 9.28
N GLN A 74 -10.68 1.58 10.44
CA GLN A 74 -11.12 0.79 11.59
C GLN A 74 -11.92 1.63 12.60
N GLY A 75 -12.87 2.41 12.12
CA GLY A 75 -13.65 3.39 12.90
C GLY A 75 -14.65 2.79 13.90
N PHE A 76 -14.76 1.47 13.97
CA PHE A 76 -15.61 0.78 14.93
C PHE A 76 -14.78 -0.24 15.70
N GLN A 77 -14.47 0.02 16.96
CA GLN A 77 -13.70 -0.87 17.80
C GLN A 77 -14.50 -1.31 19.02
N PRO A 78 -14.52 -2.61 19.36
CA PRO A 78 -15.41 -3.15 20.38
C PRO A 78 -15.03 -2.68 21.78
N LYS A 79 -15.61 -1.58 22.25
CA LYS A 79 -15.38 -1.02 23.59
C LYS A 79 -15.63 -2.05 24.69
N HIS A 80 -16.67 -2.87 24.54
CA HIS A 80 -17.00 -3.90 25.51
C HIS A 80 -15.92 -4.97 25.67
N PHE A 81 -15.09 -5.18 24.64
CA PHE A 81 -13.96 -6.11 24.65
C PHE A 81 -12.63 -5.37 24.96
N LEU A 82 -12.21 -4.43 24.11
CA LEU A 82 -10.92 -3.74 24.26
C LEU A 82 -10.87 -2.83 25.50
N GLY A 83 -12.01 -2.29 25.90
CA GLY A 83 -12.09 -1.45 27.10
C GLY A 83 -11.72 -2.16 28.40
N GLN A 84 -11.76 -3.51 28.44
CA GLN A 84 -11.27 -4.27 29.59
C GLN A 84 -9.77 -4.14 29.79
N PHE A 85 -9.04 -3.92 28.70
CA PHE A 85 -7.58 -3.77 28.70
C PHE A 85 -7.13 -2.31 28.60
N HIS A 86 -8.06 -1.35 28.51
CA HIS A 86 -7.69 0.06 28.40
C HIS A 86 -7.59 0.72 29.78
N PRO A 87 -6.40 1.21 30.21
CA PRO A 87 -6.19 1.72 31.57
C PRO A 87 -7.10 2.89 31.96
N ALA A 88 -7.51 3.74 30.99
CA ALA A 88 -8.42 4.84 31.25
C ALA A 88 -9.88 4.40 31.50
N ILE A 89 -10.23 3.14 31.15
CA ILE A 89 -11.59 2.60 31.29
C ILE A 89 -11.67 1.59 32.44
N ASN A 90 -10.68 0.71 32.53
CA ASN A 90 -10.62 -0.32 33.56
C ASN A 90 -9.37 -0.15 34.43
N PRO A 91 -9.54 0.12 35.74
CA PRO A 91 -8.40 0.23 36.67
C PRO A 91 -7.57 -1.06 36.79
N ASP A 92 -8.14 -2.22 36.50
CA ASP A 92 -7.48 -3.53 36.58
C ASP A 92 -6.86 -3.94 35.24
N ALA A 93 -6.84 -3.08 34.21
CA ALA A 93 -6.38 -3.39 32.86
C ALA A 93 -4.96 -3.97 32.82
N ASP A 94 -4.01 -3.36 33.54
CA ASP A 94 -2.63 -3.83 33.58
C ASP A 94 -2.50 -5.19 34.28
N ALA A 95 -3.28 -5.42 35.34
CA ALA A 95 -3.28 -6.72 36.02
C ALA A 95 -3.82 -7.86 35.12
N LEU A 96 -4.87 -7.58 34.33
CA LEU A 96 -5.40 -8.51 33.34
C LEU A 96 -4.36 -8.77 32.23
N ALA A 97 -3.71 -7.73 31.74
CA ALA A 97 -2.68 -7.84 30.71
C ALA A 97 -1.48 -8.66 31.19
N GLN A 98 -0.98 -8.39 32.40
CA GLN A 98 0.14 -9.12 32.98
C GLN A 98 -0.20 -10.60 33.25
N ALA A 99 -1.42 -10.91 33.64
CA ALA A 99 -1.87 -12.29 33.77
C ALA A 99 -1.86 -13.04 32.41
N ALA A 100 -2.01 -12.33 31.30
CA ALA A 100 -1.91 -12.86 29.94
C ALA A 100 -0.48 -12.82 29.35
N GLY A 101 0.50 -12.26 30.09
CA GLY A 101 1.90 -12.18 29.66
C GLY A 101 2.26 -10.95 28.84
N PHE A 102 1.43 -9.92 28.85
CA PHE A 102 1.74 -8.59 28.31
C PHE A 102 2.31 -7.68 29.41
N GLU A 103 2.98 -6.61 29.03
CA GLU A 103 3.57 -5.67 30.00
C GLU A 103 2.49 -4.73 30.60
N SER A 104 1.56 -4.27 29.76
CA SER A 104 0.49 -3.32 30.14
C SER A 104 -0.80 -3.60 29.39
N GLY A 105 -1.90 -3.02 29.86
CA GLY A 105 -3.18 -3.04 29.16
C GLY A 105 -3.11 -2.38 27.80
N SER A 106 -2.37 -1.28 27.66
CA SER A 106 -2.14 -0.62 26.38
C SER A 106 -1.44 -1.54 25.36
N ASP A 107 -0.55 -2.45 25.79
CA ASP A 107 0.09 -3.40 24.88
C ASP A 107 -0.91 -4.45 24.36
N VAL A 108 -1.86 -4.87 25.18
CA VAL A 108 -2.98 -5.72 24.72
C VAL A 108 -3.82 -4.97 23.69
N VAL A 109 -4.19 -3.73 23.98
CA VAL A 109 -4.96 -2.89 23.06
C VAL A 109 -4.20 -2.72 21.74
N LYS A 110 -2.89 -2.45 21.76
CA LYS A 110 -2.05 -2.38 20.55
C LYS A 110 -1.99 -3.70 19.78
N ALA A 111 -1.96 -4.84 20.46
CA ALA A 111 -1.95 -6.14 19.80
C ALA A 111 -3.24 -6.41 19.01
N TYR A 112 -4.37 -5.86 19.47
CA TYR A 112 -5.64 -5.93 18.76
C TYR A 112 -5.88 -4.78 17.80
N TYR A 113 -5.24 -3.62 18.03
CA TYR A 113 -5.47 -2.42 17.25
C TYR A 113 -4.17 -1.63 17.06
N GLY A 114 -3.66 -1.59 15.84
CA GLY A 114 -2.56 -0.70 15.47
C GLY A 114 -1.18 -1.11 15.95
N SER A 115 -0.92 -2.40 16.19
CA SER A 115 0.40 -2.89 16.60
C SER A 115 1.42 -2.92 15.47
N SER A 116 1.00 -2.73 14.22
CA SER A 116 1.89 -2.72 13.06
C SER A 116 1.76 -1.44 12.27
N ASP A 117 2.81 -1.10 11.55
CA ASP A 117 2.81 0.00 10.58
C ASP A 117 1.78 -0.21 9.46
N TRP A 118 1.27 -1.42 9.31
CA TRP A 118 0.33 -1.79 8.27
C TRP A 118 -1.10 -1.34 8.51
N MET A 119 -1.48 -0.84 9.63
CA MET A 119 -2.88 -0.53 9.93
C MET A 119 -3.86 -1.71 9.79
N ASP A 120 -3.37 -2.85 9.29
CA ASP A 120 -4.08 -4.11 9.30
C ASP A 120 -3.99 -4.63 10.72
N THR A 121 -5.06 -4.56 11.44
CA THR A 121 -5.04 -5.09 12.80
C THR A 121 -4.82 -6.60 12.72
N PRO A 122 -3.63 -7.10 13.02
CA PRO A 122 -3.48 -8.52 13.17
C PRO A 122 -4.38 -8.94 14.33
N THR A 123 -5.11 -10.03 14.15
CA THR A 123 -5.75 -10.62 15.32
C THR A 123 -4.65 -11.02 16.30
N PRO A 124 -4.86 -10.98 17.60
CA PRO A 124 -3.87 -11.44 18.57
C PRO A 124 -3.42 -12.88 18.35
N MET A 125 -4.30 -13.72 17.79
CA MET A 125 -3.94 -15.08 17.37
C MET A 125 -2.78 -15.10 16.38
N LEU A 126 -2.69 -14.09 15.49
CA LEU A 126 -1.61 -13.98 14.51
C LEU A 126 -0.33 -13.41 15.11
N SER A 127 -0.46 -12.35 15.89
CA SER A 127 0.71 -11.61 16.43
C SER A 127 1.27 -12.21 17.72
N HIS A 128 0.42 -12.81 18.55
CA HIS A 128 0.80 -13.31 19.88
C HIS A 128 0.05 -14.62 20.24
N PRO A 129 0.20 -15.71 19.47
CA PRO A 129 -0.57 -16.93 19.67
C PRO A 129 -0.39 -17.53 21.07
N ASP A 130 0.81 -17.41 21.64
CA ASP A 130 1.12 -17.93 22.98
C ASP A 130 0.43 -17.15 24.11
N LYS A 131 0.06 -15.91 23.87
CA LYS A 131 -0.54 -15.01 24.86
C LYS A 131 -2.06 -15.01 24.79
N VAL A 132 -2.64 -15.20 23.61
CA VAL A 132 -4.09 -15.17 23.39
C VAL A 132 -4.84 -16.18 24.22
N ALA A 133 -4.29 -17.39 24.39
CA ALA A 133 -4.89 -18.43 25.22
C ALA A 133 -5.07 -18.03 26.71
N ASN A 134 -4.34 -17.02 27.17
CA ASN A 134 -4.40 -16.51 28.54
C ASN A 134 -5.36 -15.32 28.70
N LEU A 135 -5.91 -14.80 27.59
CA LEU A 135 -6.91 -13.73 27.63
C LEU A 135 -8.30 -14.28 28.00
N PRO A 136 -9.18 -13.44 28.57
CA PRO A 136 -10.55 -13.83 28.91
C PRO A 136 -11.37 -14.28 27.69
N LEU A 137 -11.01 -13.80 26.50
CA LEU A 137 -11.62 -14.15 25.22
C LEU A 137 -10.51 -14.51 24.23
N ASP A 138 -10.67 -15.62 23.56
CA ASP A 138 -9.72 -16.17 22.58
C ASP A 138 -9.84 -15.54 21.18
N ALA A 139 -10.92 -14.81 20.92
CA ALA A 139 -11.10 -14.06 19.67
C ALA A 139 -11.73 -12.69 19.91
N ALA A 140 -11.24 -11.68 19.20
CA ALA A 140 -11.86 -10.36 19.21
C ALA A 140 -13.22 -10.39 18.51
N PRO A 141 -14.26 -9.73 19.05
CA PRO A 141 -15.51 -9.55 18.35
C PRO A 141 -15.29 -8.84 17.01
N THR A 142 -15.96 -9.30 15.97
CA THR A 142 -15.82 -8.76 14.61
C THR A 142 -17.14 -8.61 13.88
N LEU A 143 -17.21 -7.64 12.95
CA LEU A 143 -18.32 -7.50 12.00
C LEU A 143 -18.07 -8.25 10.68
N GLU A 144 -16.95 -8.96 10.57
CA GLU A 144 -16.62 -9.75 9.38
C GLU A 144 -17.53 -10.97 9.22
N SER A 145 -17.67 -11.43 7.98
CA SER A 145 -18.55 -12.56 7.64
C SER A 145 -18.08 -13.89 8.18
N HIS A 146 -16.80 -14.03 8.46
CA HIS A 146 -16.18 -15.25 9.02
C HIS A 146 -15.28 -14.90 10.20
N ILE A 147 -15.11 -15.85 11.08
CA ILE A 147 -14.23 -15.78 12.25
C ILE A 147 -13.17 -16.88 12.17
N VAL A 148 -11.93 -16.54 12.56
CA VAL A 148 -10.83 -17.50 12.67
C VAL A 148 -11.08 -18.39 13.88
N ILE A 149 -11.03 -19.70 13.71
CA ILE A 149 -11.18 -20.66 14.80
C ILE A 149 -9.92 -21.49 15.06
N SER A 150 -9.01 -21.51 14.10
CA SER A 150 -7.73 -22.21 14.21
C SER A 150 -6.68 -21.56 13.33
N GLU A 151 -5.46 -21.47 13.83
CA GLU A 151 -4.27 -21.11 13.07
C GLU A 151 -3.12 -22.05 13.41
N THR A 152 -2.44 -22.54 12.38
CA THR A 152 -1.26 -23.41 12.49
C THR A 152 -0.19 -22.93 11.50
N THR A 153 0.96 -23.58 11.49
CA THR A 153 1.99 -23.36 10.46
C THR A 153 1.57 -23.80 9.05
N GLU A 154 0.47 -24.55 8.93
CA GLU A 154 -0.04 -25.05 7.65
C GLU A 154 -1.19 -24.20 7.09
N GLY A 155 -1.83 -23.38 7.92
CA GLY A 155 -2.94 -22.54 7.49
C GLY A 155 -3.87 -22.08 8.60
N ARG A 156 -5.00 -21.48 8.18
CA ARG A 156 -6.08 -21.01 9.04
C ARG A 156 -7.39 -21.63 8.66
N GLN A 157 -8.23 -21.84 9.67
CA GLN A 157 -9.62 -22.27 9.48
C GLN A 157 -10.57 -21.17 9.93
N PHE A 158 -11.58 -20.92 9.13
CA PHE A 158 -12.61 -19.93 9.37
C PHE A 158 -13.98 -20.57 9.32
N VAL A 159 -14.89 -20.09 10.17
CA VAL A 159 -16.31 -20.45 10.13
C VAL A 159 -17.17 -19.20 9.96
N ALA A 160 -18.34 -19.37 9.37
CA ALA A 160 -19.30 -18.29 9.22
C ALA A 160 -19.63 -17.66 10.58
N ASN A 161 -19.60 -16.34 10.64
CA ASN A 161 -19.99 -15.58 11.83
C ASN A 161 -21.53 -15.63 11.99
N PRO A 162 -22.06 -16.28 13.02
CA PRO A 162 -23.51 -16.40 13.20
C PRO A 162 -24.19 -15.05 13.50
N TYR A 163 -23.39 -14.02 13.81
CA TYR A 163 -23.86 -12.66 14.07
C TYR A 163 -23.56 -11.69 12.94
N PHE A 164 -23.17 -12.20 11.77
CA PHE A 164 -22.94 -11.33 10.62
C PHE A 164 -24.22 -10.58 10.26
N TYR A 165 -24.11 -9.27 10.08
CA TYR A 165 -25.27 -8.36 10.04
C TYR A 165 -26.01 -8.35 8.68
N MET A 166 -25.42 -8.92 7.63
CA MET A 166 -26.00 -8.87 6.28
C MET A 166 -26.93 -10.05 6.01
N VAL A 167 -28.02 -9.74 5.32
CA VAL A 167 -28.97 -10.72 4.78
C VAL A 167 -29.14 -10.51 3.28
N ASP A 168 -29.54 -11.56 2.57
CA ASP A 168 -29.92 -11.45 1.17
C ASP A 168 -31.34 -10.86 1.00
N THR A 169 -31.77 -10.67 -0.25
CA THR A 169 -33.10 -10.12 -0.56
C THR A 169 -34.26 -11.04 -0.16
N ALA A 170 -34.00 -12.31 0.11
CA ALA A 170 -34.98 -13.28 0.58
C ALA A 170 -35.02 -13.37 2.12
N GLY A 171 -34.12 -12.66 2.81
CA GLY A 171 -34.00 -12.67 4.26
C GLY A 171 -33.10 -13.79 4.81
N ASN A 172 -32.36 -14.51 3.97
CA ASN A 172 -31.39 -15.49 4.44
C ASN A 172 -30.12 -14.77 4.94
N GLN A 173 -29.58 -15.24 6.07
CA GLN A 173 -28.36 -14.69 6.60
C GLN A 173 -27.15 -15.07 5.73
N LEU A 174 -26.28 -14.09 5.49
CA LEU A 174 -24.98 -14.30 4.87
C LEU A 174 -23.91 -14.60 5.95
N PRO A 175 -22.78 -15.20 5.59
CA PRO A 175 -22.37 -15.65 4.25
C PRO A 175 -23.04 -16.96 3.84
N TYR A 176 -23.04 -17.29 2.54
CA TYR A 176 -23.51 -18.59 2.07
C TYR A 176 -22.50 -19.72 2.26
N ILE A 177 -21.20 -19.41 2.25
CA ILE A 177 -20.13 -20.37 2.52
C ILE A 177 -19.93 -20.43 4.03
N ASN A 178 -20.07 -21.62 4.61
CA ASN A 178 -19.97 -21.80 6.06
C ASN A 178 -18.54 -21.91 6.56
N GLU A 179 -17.64 -22.48 5.78
CA GLU A 179 -16.26 -22.79 6.18
C GLU A 179 -15.30 -22.36 5.10
N MET A 180 -14.15 -21.81 5.49
CA MET A 180 -13.04 -21.49 4.61
C MET A 180 -11.75 -22.00 5.24
N ASP A 181 -10.92 -22.62 4.40
CA ASP A 181 -9.55 -23.00 4.74
C ASP A 181 -8.57 -22.14 3.96
N GLU A 182 -7.69 -21.45 4.66
CA GLU A 182 -6.53 -20.78 4.08
C GLU A 182 -5.31 -21.68 4.24
N ILE A 183 -4.68 -22.04 3.12
CA ILE A 183 -3.51 -22.93 3.11
C ILE A 183 -2.25 -22.08 2.96
N PHE A 184 -1.29 -22.23 3.85
CA PHE A 184 0.02 -21.59 3.77
C PHE A 184 0.95 -22.43 2.90
N VAL A 185 1.41 -21.84 1.81
CA VAL A 185 2.34 -22.50 0.87
C VAL A 185 3.53 -21.58 0.66
N GLY A 186 4.67 -21.94 1.27
CA GLY A 186 5.91 -21.15 1.20
C GLY A 186 6.52 -21.14 -0.20
N GLU A 187 6.59 -22.32 -0.84
CA GLU A 187 7.26 -22.49 -2.13
C GLU A 187 6.37 -22.03 -3.30
N SER A 188 6.87 -21.10 -4.11
CA SER A 188 6.14 -20.53 -5.25
C SER A 188 5.71 -21.57 -6.28
N GLU A 189 6.58 -22.56 -6.55
CA GLU A 189 6.30 -23.62 -7.51
C GLU A 189 5.20 -24.56 -7.03
N VAL A 190 5.20 -24.90 -5.73
CA VAL A 190 4.13 -25.72 -5.12
C VAL A 190 2.81 -24.98 -5.16
N ARG A 191 2.80 -23.68 -4.89
CA ARG A 191 1.61 -22.84 -4.99
C ARG A 191 1.06 -22.82 -6.41
N LEU A 192 1.92 -22.63 -7.40
CA LEU A 192 1.52 -22.66 -8.81
C LEU A 192 0.93 -24.01 -9.21
N LEU A 193 1.52 -25.14 -8.78
CA LEU A 193 0.98 -26.48 -9.05
C LEU A 193 -0.40 -26.68 -8.47
N LYS A 194 -0.65 -26.20 -7.23
CA LYS A 194 -1.98 -26.27 -6.62
C LYS A 194 -3.03 -25.48 -7.42
N LEU A 195 -2.67 -24.30 -7.89
CA LEU A 195 -3.55 -23.49 -8.74
C LEU A 195 -3.84 -24.20 -10.08
N VAL A 196 -2.82 -24.70 -10.77
CA VAL A 196 -2.95 -25.43 -12.05
C VAL A 196 -3.81 -26.70 -11.90
N ASN A 197 -3.74 -27.37 -10.77
CA ASN A 197 -4.52 -28.57 -10.48
C ASN A 197 -5.97 -28.27 -10.03
N GLY A 198 -6.35 -26.99 -9.84
CA GLY A 198 -7.69 -26.64 -9.36
C GLY A 198 -7.93 -26.93 -7.87
N GLU A 199 -6.86 -26.99 -7.07
CA GLU A 199 -6.94 -27.26 -5.63
C GLU A 199 -7.30 -26.03 -4.78
N VAL A 200 -7.56 -24.88 -5.43
CA VAL A 200 -7.83 -23.59 -4.78
C VAL A 200 -9.11 -23.00 -5.35
N ASP A 201 -10.01 -22.52 -4.51
CA ASP A 201 -11.26 -21.90 -4.98
C ASP A 201 -11.10 -20.42 -5.33
N TYR A 202 -10.22 -19.71 -4.63
CA TYR A 202 -10.00 -18.27 -4.84
C TYR A 202 -8.58 -17.84 -4.49
N LYS A 203 -7.98 -17.02 -5.34
CA LYS A 203 -6.70 -16.37 -5.08
C LYS A 203 -6.62 -15.03 -5.81
N ALA A 204 -6.43 -13.94 -5.10
CA ALA A 204 -6.23 -12.61 -5.68
C ALA A 204 -4.90 -11.98 -5.26
N GLN A 205 -4.51 -12.15 -4.01
CA GLN A 205 -3.31 -11.52 -3.48
C GLN A 205 -2.07 -12.38 -3.74
N ALA A 206 -0.95 -11.72 -4.03
CA ALA A 206 0.33 -12.40 -4.33
C ALA A 206 0.22 -13.45 -5.45
N LEU A 207 -0.70 -13.26 -6.40
CA LEU A 207 -0.77 -14.02 -7.63
C LEU A 207 0.08 -13.28 -8.68
N GLN A 208 1.20 -13.87 -9.04
CA GLN A 208 2.21 -13.24 -9.89
C GLN A 208 1.82 -13.30 -11.36
N ILE A 209 2.19 -12.28 -12.12
CA ILE A 209 1.95 -12.21 -13.58
C ILE A 209 2.66 -13.37 -14.31
N ASP A 210 3.80 -13.83 -13.80
CA ASP A 210 4.57 -14.95 -14.34
C ASP A 210 3.79 -16.27 -14.40
N TYR A 211 2.75 -16.41 -13.58
CA TYR A 211 1.89 -17.60 -13.55
C TYR A 211 0.85 -17.61 -14.68
N VAL A 212 0.52 -16.44 -15.20
CA VAL A 212 -0.62 -16.24 -16.12
C VAL A 212 -0.54 -17.13 -17.35
N PRO A 213 0.57 -17.25 -18.09
CA PRO A 213 0.60 -18.10 -19.29
C PRO A 213 0.24 -19.57 -18.97
N LEU A 214 0.82 -20.13 -17.92
CA LEU A 214 0.57 -21.51 -17.52
C LEU A 214 -0.84 -21.72 -16.97
N LEU A 215 -1.37 -20.75 -16.25
CA LEU A 215 -2.74 -20.79 -15.74
C LEU A 215 -3.74 -20.73 -16.89
N LEU A 216 -3.59 -19.81 -17.85
CA LEU A 216 -4.49 -19.71 -19.00
C LEU A 216 -4.50 -20.99 -19.85
N GLU A 217 -3.35 -21.65 -20.03
CA GLU A 217 -3.25 -22.91 -20.75
C GLU A 217 -4.01 -24.05 -20.06
N ASN A 218 -4.08 -24.02 -18.72
CA ASN A 218 -4.62 -25.14 -17.93
C ASN A 218 -6.01 -24.87 -17.35
N GLN A 219 -6.65 -23.69 -17.54
CA GLN A 219 -7.91 -23.33 -16.85
C GLN A 219 -9.06 -24.30 -17.16
N GLU A 220 -9.19 -24.82 -18.39
CA GLU A 220 -10.25 -25.78 -18.72
C GLU A 220 -10.04 -27.11 -17.99
N LYS A 221 -8.80 -27.64 -18.00
CA LYS A 221 -8.45 -28.89 -17.34
C LYS A 221 -8.53 -28.79 -15.81
N GLY A 222 -8.08 -27.67 -15.24
CA GLY A 222 -8.05 -27.43 -13.80
C GLY A 222 -9.40 -26.95 -13.24
N GLY A 223 -10.38 -26.63 -14.10
CA GLY A 223 -11.70 -26.19 -13.68
C GLY A 223 -11.69 -24.81 -12.99
N PHE A 224 -10.94 -23.85 -13.53
CA PHE A 224 -10.85 -22.49 -12.98
C PHE A 224 -10.87 -21.42 -14.07
N VAL A 225 -10.96 -20.16 -13.67
CA VAL A 225 -10.88 -18.98 -14.52
C VAL A 225 -9.87 -18.01 -13.94
N VAL A 226 -9.03 -17.44 -14.81
CA VAL A 226 -8.15 -16.32 -14.48
C VAL A 226 -8.72 -15.04 -15.06
N ASP A 227 -9.08 -14.10 -14.21
CA ASP A 227 -9.59 -12.78 -14.59
C ASP A 227 -8.45 -11.76 -14.46
N LEU A 228 -8.05 -11.15 -15.58
CA LEU A 228 -7.02 -10.13 -15.60
C LEU A 228 -7.63 -8.76 -15.40
N LYS A 229 -7.17 -8.02 -14.40
CA LYS A 229 -7.64 -6.68 -14.07
C LYS A 229 -6.50 -5.68 -14.11
N PRO A 230 -6.69 -4.49 -14.71
CA PRO A 230 -5.76 -3.39 -14.53
C PRO A 230 -5.54 -3.16 -13.02
N ASP A 231 -4.28 -3.17 -12.59
CA ASP A 231 -3.95 -2.79 -11.22
C ASP A 231 -3.84 -1.28 -11.09
N ILE A 232 -4.04 -0.78 -9.89
CA ILE A 232 -3.76 0.61 -9.56
C ILE A 232 -2.27 0.83 -9.28
N THR A 233 -1.49 -0.22 -9.08
CA THR A 233 -0.04 -0.15 -8.81
C THR A 233 0.78 -0.31 -10.09
N MET A 234 2.00 0.21 -10.05
CA MET A 234 2.96 0.19 -11.14
C MET A 234 4.36 0.09 -10.54
N PRO A 235 5.22 -0.80 -11.04
CA PRO A 235 6.63 -0.81 -10.68
C PRO A 235 7.30 0.54 -10.99
N THR A 236 7.98 1.11 -10.00
CA THR A 236 8.63 2.41 -10.12
C THR A 236 10.04 2.38 -9.57
N PHE A 237 10.87 3.31 -10.08
CA PHE A 237 12.22 3.57 -9.59
C PHE A 237 12.30 5.01 -9.10
N ALA A 238 12.84 5.21 -7.91
CA ALA A 238 12.99 6.53 -7.31
C ALA A 238 14.41 6.69 -6.75
N PHE A 239 15.17 7.64 -7.31
CA PHE A 239 16.52 7.92 -6.86
C PHE A 239 16.54 8.64 -5.53
N ASN A 240 17.48 8.28 -4.65
CA ASN A 240 17.63 8.92 -3.36
C ASN A 240 18.24 10.34 -3.49
N VAL A 241 17.38 11.32 -3.69
CA VAL A 241 17.77 12.74 -3.81
C VAL A 241 18.29 13.35 -2.50
N THR A 242 18.31 12.57 -1.43
CA THR A 242 18.87 12.96 -0.12
C THR A 242 19.98 12.00 0.36
N SER A 243 20.67 11.33 -0.57
CA SER A 243 21.80 10.45 -0.26
C SER A 243 22.81 11.13 0.67
N ASP A 244 23.42 10.37 1.59
CA ASP A 244 24.50 10.89 2.45
C ASP A 244 25.78 11.16 1.68
N ASP A 245 25.98 10.50 0.54
CA ASP A 245 27.01 10.84 -0.43
C ASP A 245 26.61 12.11 -1.19
N LEU A 246 27.37 13.17 -0.97
CA LEU A 246 27.06 14.50 -1.52
C LEU A 246 27.15 14.58 -3.06
N GLU A 247 28.02 13.79 -3.69
CA GLU A 247 28.15 13.78 -5.15
C GLU A 247 26.99 12.97 -5.76
N LYS A 248 26.64 11.83 -5.18
CA LYS A 248 25.42 11.11 -5.57
C LYS A 248 24.17 11.96 -5.37
N ARG A 249 24.06 12.63 -4.22
CA ARG A 249 22.92 13.55 -3.93
C ARG A 249 22.79 14.63 -4.99
N LYS A 250 23.91 15.22 -5.41
CA LYS A 250 23.93 16.26 -6.44
C LYS A 250 23.45 15.72 -7.80
N VAL A 251 23.95 14.55 -8.21
CA VAL A 251 23.59 13.91 -9.47
C VAL A 251 22.14 13.42 -9.43
N PHE A 252 21.72 12.70 -8.41
CA PHE A 252 20.33 12.20 -8.28
C PHE A 252 19.32 13.37 -8.15
N GLY A 253 19.76 14.49 -7.56
CA GLY A 253 18.98 15.73 -7.47
C GLY A 253 18.86 16.50 -8.79
N ASP A 254 19.72 16.25 -9.79
CA ASP A 254 19.63 16.88 -11.10
C ASP A 254 18.49 16.23 -11.92
N LEU A 255 17.54 17.05 -12.38
CA LEU A 255 16.42 16.57 -13.16
C LEU A 255 16.87 15.89 -14.47
N ARG A 256 17.93 16.40 -15.11
CA ARG A 256 18.46 15.82 -16.36
C ARG A 256 18.95 14.39 -16.17
N PHE A 257 19.55 14.09 -15.01
CA PHE A 257 19.93 12.72 -14.66
C PHE A 257 18.69 11.82 -14.59
N ARG A 258 17.64 12.22 -13.87
CA ARG A 258 16.40 11.44 -13.78
C ARG A 258 15.67 11.30 -15.12
N GLN A 259 15.71 12.34 -15.97
CA GLN A 259 15.23 12.28 -17.35
C GLN A 259 16.02 11.26 -18.17
N ALA A 260 17.36 11.29 -18.09
CA ALA A 260 18.22 10.32 -18.76
C ALA A 260 17.90 8.88 -18.34
N MET A 261 17.79 8.63 -17.04
CA MET A 261 17.48 7.30 -16.50
C MET A 261 16.08 6.82 -16.92
N SER A 262 15.13 7.74 -17.11
CA SER A 262 13.79 7.41 -17.60
C SER A 262 13.79 7.05 -19.09
N VAL A 263 14.43 7.84 -19.96
CA VAL A 263 14.43 7.57 -21.40
C VAL A 263 15.41 6.46 -21.82
N ALA A 264 16.37 6.11 -20.96
CA ALA A 264 17.22 4.93 -21.15
C ALA A 264 16.44 3.61 -20.97
N MET A 265 15.26 3.64 -20.35
CA MET A 265 14.49 2.46 -19.99
C MET A 265 13.60 2.01 -21.16
N ASN A 266 13.80 0.78 -21.64
CA ASN A 266 13.00 0.17 -22.70
C ASN A 266 11.72 -0.46 -22.12
N ARG A 267 10.68 0.34 -21.98
CA ARG A 267 9.40 -0.09 -21.38
C ARG A 267 8.65 -1.13 -22.23
N ASP A 268 8.82 -1.10 -23.53
CA ASP A 268 8.23 -2.11 -24.43
C ASP A 268 8.87 -3.48 -24.19
N GLU A 269 10.19 -3.52 -24.05
CA GLU A 269 10.90 -4.77 -23.72
C GLU A 269 10.52 -5.28 -22.31
N ILE A 270 10.41 -4.39 -21.34
CA ILE A 270 9.93 -4.74 -19.98
C ILE A 270 8.52 -5.36 -20.07
N ASN A 271 7.63 -4.75 -20.85
CA ASN A 271 6.28 -5.28 -21.07
C ASN A 271 6.29 -6.66 -21.70
N GLU A 272 7.04 -6.85 -22.78
CA GLU A 272 7.11 -8.14 -23.48
C GLU A 272 7.74 -9.24 -22.61
N VAL A 273 8.86 -8.96 -21.94
CA VAL A 273 9.66 -9.98 -21.24
C VAL A 273 9.13 -10.26 -19.82
N ALA A 274 8.77 -9.23 -19.08
CA ALA A 274 8.35 -9.36 -17.68
C ALA A 274 6.83 -9.38 -17.49
N MET A 275 6.05 -8.79 -18.43
CA MET A 275 4.60 -8.68 -18.33
C MET A 275 3.87 -9.46 -19.44
N PHE A 276 4.59 -10.20 -20.29
CA PHE A 276 4.05 -11.01 -21.41
C PHE A 276 3.18 -10.21 -22.38
N GLY A 277 3.50 -8.92 -22.59
CA GLY A 277 2.72 -8.00 -23.43
C GLY A 277 1.37 -7.59 -22.83
N LEU A 278 1.09 -7.90 -21.57
CA LEU A 278 -0.20 -7.66 -20.92
C LEU A 278 -0.32 -6.30 -20.23
N GLY A 279 0.79 -5.59 -20.08
CA GLY A 279 0.83 -4.30 -19.41
C GLY A 279 0.71 -3.10 -20.36
N GLU A 280 0.71 -1.91 -19.80
CA GLU A 280 0.68 -0.64 -20.52
C GLU A 280 1.92 0.19 -20.16
N PRO A 281 2.91 0.35 -21.08
CA PRO A 281 4.07 1.21 -20.87
C PRO A 281 3.66 2.67 -20.63
N GLN A 282 4.05 3.24 -19.49
CA GLN A 282 3.72 4.63 -19.18
C GLN A 282 4.57 5.19 -18.03
N GLN A 283 4.47 6.50 -17.82
CA GLN A 283 5.08 7.19 -16.70
C GLN A 283 4.19 7.12 -15.45
N TYR A 284 4.80 7.27 -14.29
CA TYR A 284 4.10 7.35 -13.02
C TYR A 284 3.50 8.73 -12.79
N ILE A 285 2.25 8.79 -12.41
CA ILE A 285 1.50 10.05 -12.17
C ILE A 285 0.92 10.18 -10.76
N GLY A 286 1.18 9.22 -9.86
CA GLY A 286 0.68 9.23 -8.48
C GLY A 286 -0.75 8.73 -8.33
N PHE A 287 -1.64 9.07 -9.24
CA PHE A 287 -3.03 8.59 -9.24
C PHE A 287 -3.22 7.36 -10.13
N SER A 288 -4.03 6.40 -9.68
CA SER A 288 -4.48 5.29 -10.53
C SER A 288 -5.89 4.81 -10.12
N PRO A 289 -6.84 4.65 -11.06
CA PRO A 289 -6.70 5.03 -12.48
C PRO A 289 -6.47 6.53 -12.67
N THR A 290 -5.90 6.90 -13.82
CA THR A 290 -5.65 8.29 -14.18
C THR A 290 -6.94 9.09 -14.16
N PRO A 291 -7.04 10.17 -13.36
CA PRO A 291 -8.23 11.02 -13.33
C PRO A 291 -8.42 11.76 -14.65
N GLY A 292 -9.69 12.04 -15.01
CA GLY A 292 -10.00 12.70 -16.26
C GLY A 292 -9.50 14.15 -16.41
N PHE A 293 -9.05 14.76 -15.32
CA PHE A 293 -8.43 16.10 -15.37
C PHE A 293 -6.93 16.06 -15.71
N VAL A 294 -6.30 14.88 -15.75
CA VAL A 294 -4.89 14.72 -16.09
C VAL A 294 -4.77 14.49 -17.59
N PRO A 295 -4.11 15.39 -18.34
CA PRO A 295 -3.83 15.18 -19.76
C PRO A 295 -2.97 13.92 -20.01
N ALA A 296 -3.29 13.16 -21.06
CA ALA A 296 -2.63 11.89 -21.38
C ALA A 296 -1.10 12.03 -21.64
N GLU A 297 -0.65 13.22 -22.01
CA GLU A 297 0.78 13.50 -22.22
C GLU A 297 1.62 13.28 -20.97
N TRP A 298 1.05 13.39 -19.76
CA TRP A 298 1.77 13.12 -18.52
C TRP A 298 2.08 11.63 -18.34
N GLU A 299 1.23 10.74 -18.86
CA GLU A 299 1.53 9.29 -18.89
C GLU A 299 2.69 8.96 -19.82
N GLN A 300 3.02 9.86 -20.76
CA GLN A 300 4.12 9.70 -21.71
C GLN A 300 5.32 10.63 -21.43
N HIS A 301 5.31 11.36 -20.31
CA HIS A 301 6.36 12.32 -19.97
C HIS A 301 7.72 11.64 -19.74
N TYR A 302 8.66 11.80 -20.66
CA TYR A 302 9.95 11.08 -20.68
C TYR A 302 9.79 9.55 -20.59
N ALA A 303 8.71 8.98 -21.13
CA ALA A 303 8.46 7.54 -21.13
C ALA A 303 8.98 6.82 -22.39
N GLN A 304 9.34 7.55 -23.43
CA GLN A 304 9.93 6.99 -24.66
C GLN A 304 11.28 6.33 -24.38
N PHE A 305 11.61 5.32 -25.15
CA PHE A 305 12.95 4.74 -25.17
C PHE A 305 13.84 5.53 -26.13
N ASP A 306 14.84 6.24 -25.61
CA ASP A 306 15.75 7.11 -26.37
C ASP A 306 17.14 7.13 -25.72
N PRO A 307 17.98 6.10 -26.00
CA PRO A 307 19.34 6.03 -25.46
C PRO A 307 20.26 7.20 -25.90
N ASP A 308 20.02 7.76 -27.09
CA ASP A 308 20.82 8.90 -27.57
C ASP A 308 20.52 10.16 -26.76
N MET A 309 19.24 10.40 -26.45
CA MET A 309 18.83 11.46 -25.54
C MET A 309 19.37 11.22 -24.12
N ALA A 310 19.34 9.96 -23.64
CA ALA A 310 19.89 9.62 -22.32
C ALA A 310 21.37 9.97 -22.24
N ASN A 311 22.17 9.55 -23.24
CA ASN A 311 23.60 9.87 -23.31
C ASN A 311 23.85 11.38 -23.32
N SER A 312 23.09 12.13 -24.12
CA SER A 312 23.23 13.60 -24.19
C SER A 312 22.96 14.27 -22.85
N LEU A 313 21.89 13.83 -22.14
CA LEU A 313 21.56 14.37 -20.82
C LEU A 313 22.61 14.03 -19.76
N LEU A 314 23.17 12.81 -19.79
CA LEU A 314 24.26 12.41 -18.88
C LEU A 314 25.53 13.23 -19.14
N ASP A 315 25.87 13.52 -20.42
CA ASP A 315 26.99 14.41 -20.76
C ASP A 315 26.76 15.83 -20.21
N GLU A 316 25.53 16.35 -20.30
CA GLU A 316 25.17 17.67 -19.75
C GLU A 316 25.23 17.71 -18.21
N VAL A 317 24.97 16.60 -17.53
CA VAL A 317 25.16 16.47 -16.06
C VAL A 317 26.67 16.47 -15.72
N GLY A 318 27.52 16.15 -16.69
CA GLY A 318 28.96 16.02 -16.53
C GLY A 318 29.41 14.61 -16.14
N MET A 319 28.57 13.61 -16.38
CA MET A 319 28.91 12.20 -16.21
C MET A 319 29.48 11.67 -17.52
N VAL A 320 30.78 11.40 -17.54
CA VAL A 320 31.50 10.93 -18.74
C VAL A 320 32.41 9.76 -18.38
N ASP A 321 32.62 8.85 -19.32
CA ASP A 321 33.61 7.77 -19.18
C ASP A 321 35.01 8.38 -19.37
N THR A 322 35.75 8.51 -18.28
CA THR A 322 37.08 9.15 -18.29
C THR A 322 38.23 8.15 -18.32
N ASP A 323 38.00 6.89 -17.92
CA ASP A 323 39.01 5.84 -17.91
C ASP A 323 38.92 4.84 -19.07
N GLY A 324 37.82 4.90 -19.84
CA GLY A 324 37.59 4.09 -21.03
C GLY A 324 37.09 2.69 -20.75
N ASP A 325 36.51 2.45 -19.57
CA ASP A 325 35.94 1.14 -19.21
C ASP A 325 34.49 0.94 -19.69
N GLY A 326 33.90 1.96 -20.29
CA GLY A 326 32.54 1.97 -20.82
C GLY A 326 31.50 2.43 -19.80
N MET A 327 31.91 2.76 -18.57
CA MET A 327 31.05 3.27 -17.52
C MET A 327 31.37 4.74 -17.24
N ARG A 328 30.36 5.49 -16.84
CA ARG A 328 30.46 6.94 -16.58
C ARG A 328 30.77 7.19 -15.11
N GLU A 329 31.74 8.06 -14.86
CA GLU A 329 32.03 8.57 -13.53
C GLU A 329 31.09 9.71 -13.13
N LEU A 330 31.00 9.93 -11.81
CA LEU A 330 30.43 11.14 -11.24
C LEU A 330 31.22 12.38 -11.69
N PRO A 331 30.65 13.60 -11.69
CA PRO A 331 31.34 14.80 -12.13
C PRO A 331 32.66 15.14 -11.41
N ASN A 332 32.87 14.57 -10.22
CA ASN A 332 34.11 14.68 -9.46
C ASN A 332 35.17 13.63 -9.84
N GLY A 333 34.86 12.71 -10.76
CA GLY A 333 35.71 11.62 -11.22
C GLY A 333 35.63 10.32 -10.41
N ASP A 334 34.78 10.25 -9.41
CA ASP A 334 34.56 9.02 -8.64
C ASP A 334 33.69 8.03 -9.44
N LYS A 335 33.96 6.73 -9.31
CA LYS A 335 33.13 5.69 -9.94
C LYS A 335 31.75 5.63 -9.28
N LEU A 336 30.70 5.52 -10.10
CA LEU A 336 29.34 5.25 -9.66
C LEU A 336 29.00 3.80 -9.96
N THR A 337 28.65 3.03 -8.95
CA THR A 337 27.96 1.74 -9.10
C THR A 337 26.69 1.79 -8.29
N LEU A 338 25.53 1.71 -8.93
CA LEU A 338 24.23 1.65 -8.25
C LEU A 338 24.00 0.26 -7.66
N ASN A 339 23.72 0.20 -6.38
CA ASN A 339 23.32 -1.05 -5.74
C ASN A 339 21.79 -1.18 -5.76
N LEU A 340 21.26 -1.91 -6.73
CA LEU A 340 19.83 -2.14 -6.93
C LEU A 340 19.37 -3.29 -6.05
N GLN A 341 18.93 -3.00 -4.84
CA GLN A 341 18.35 -4.01 -3.94
C GLN A 341 16.84 -4.11 -4.18
N VAL A 342 16.34 -5.31 -4.37
CA VAL A 342 14.90 -5.58 -4.54
C VAL A 342 14.40 -6.52 -3.46
N ALA A 343 13.27 -6.14 -2.83
CA ALA A 343 12.66 -6.99 -1.80
C ALA A 343 11.96 -8.20 -2.42
N THR A 344 12.09 -9.38 -1.81
CA THR A 344 11.45 -10.64 -2.26
C THR A 344 9.93 -10.55 -2.42
N GLN A 345 9.28 -9.62 -1.73
CA GLN A 345 7.83 -9.35 -1.84
C GLN A 345 7.54 -8.03 -2.57
N GLY A 346 8.54 -7.44 -3.20
CA GLY A 346 8.40 -6.19 -3.94
C GLY A 346 8.21 -6.42 -5.45
N MET A 347 8.86 -5.58 -6.22
CA MET A 347 8.91 -5.63 -7.68
C MET A 347 9.55 -6.94 -8.18
N SER A 348 9.13 -7.42 -9.36
CA SER A 348 9.78 -8.55 -10.01
C SER A 348 11.26 -8.27 -10.29
N ILE A 349 12.15 -9.17 -9.88
CA ILE A 349 13.59 -9.06 -10.15
C ILE A 349 13.90 -8.95 -11.64
N LYS A 350 13.11 -9.58 -12.52
CA LYS A 350 13.28 -9.48 -13.97
C LYS A 350 13.18 -8.04 -14.48
N ILE A 351 12.27 -7.25 -13.92
CA ILE A 351 12.14 -5.82 -14.26
C ILE A 351 13.41 -5.09 -13.88
N VAL A 352 13.93 -5.35 -12.68
CA VAL A 352 15.13 -4.69 -12.17
C VAL A 352 16.37 -5.07 -13.01
N GLU A 353 16.49 -6.32 -13.43
CA GLU A 353 17.57 -6.79 -14.29
C GLU A 353 17.52 -6.15 -15.68
N LEU A 354 16.33 -6.05 -16.29
CA LEU A 354 16.14 -5.38 -17.59
C LEU A 354 16.48 -3.89 -17.50
N VAL A 355 15.95 -3.19 -16.50
CA VAL A 355 16.26 -1.78 -16.27
C VAL A 355 17.73 -1.58 -15.97
N GLY A 356 18.33 -2.41 -15.12
CA GLY A 356 19.77 -2.38 -14.84
C GLY A 356 20.63 -2.58 -16.09
N GLN A 357 20.22 -3.46 -17.00
CA GLN A 357 20.91 -3.62 -18.30
C GLN A 357 20.76 -2.37 -19.17
N ASN A 358 19.54 -1.83 -19.32
CA ASN A 358 19.32 -0.61 -20.09
C ASN A 358 20.15 0.59 -19.55
N TRP A 359 20.34 0.68 -18.23
CA TRP A 359 21.18 1.71 -17.62
C TRP A 359 22.68 1.46 -17.87
N ARG A 360 23.15 0.21 -17.85
CA ARG A 360 24.52 -0.12 -18.25
C ARG A 360 24.80 0.22 -19.71
N ASP A 361 23.81 0.03 -20.60
CA ASP A 361 23.96 0.35 -22.03
C ASP A 361 24.18 1.85 -22.31
N VAL A 362 23.82 2.72 -21.36
CA VAL A 362 24.14 4.16 -21.39
C VAL A 362 25.27 4.54 -20.41
N GLY A 363 26.02 3.54 -19.91
CA GLY A 363 27.22 3.73 -19.10
C GLY A 363 26.97 3.94 -17.60
N ILE A 364 25.81 3.59 -17.06
CA ILE A 364 25.54 3.66 -15.62
C ILE A 364 25.67 2.27 -15.00
N ASP A 365 26.82 2.06 -14.34
CA ASP A 365 27.12 0.77 -13.69
C ASP A 365 26.19 0.47 -12.54
N ASN A 366 25.81 -0.80 -12.41
CA ASN A 366 24.94 -1.26 -11.34
C ASN A 366 25.09 -2.76 -11.04
N THR A 367 24.70 -3.13 -9.83
CA THR A 367 24.51 -4.51 -9.39
C THR A 367 23.08 -4.74 -8.94
N VAL A 368 22.53 -5.91 -9.25
CA VAL A 368 21.17 -6.30 -8.83
C VAL A 368 21.28 -7.34 -7.74
N LYS A 369 20.59 -7.15 -6.62
CA LYS A 369 20.55 -8.10 -5.50
C LYS A 369 19.13 -8.22 -4.96
N GLU A 370 18.61 -9.44 -4.93
CA GLU A 370 17.40 -9.73 -4.18
C GLU A 370 17.74 -9.88 -2.69
N VAL A 371 16.94 -9.25 -1.83
CA VAL A 371 17.10 -9.25 -0.37
C VAL A 371 15.77 -9.56 0.31
N THR A 372 15.80 -9.93 1.58
CA THR A 372 14.56 -10.09 2.34
C THR A 372 13.84 -8.75 2.48
N THR A 373 12.53 -8.79 2.67
CA THR A 373 11.72 -7.57 2.89
C THR A 373 12.22 -6.78 4.10
N ASP A 374 12.66 -7.44 5.17
CA ASP A 374 13.17 -6.79 6.38
C ASP A 374 14.55 -6.15 6.16
N GLU A 375 15.45 -6.80 5.41
CA GLU A 375 16.73 -6.22 4.99
C GLU A 375 16.50 -4.96 4.14
N TYR A 376 15.59 -5.05 3.17
CA TYR A 376 15.23 -3.92 2.32
C TYR A 376 14.70 -2.72 3.13
N ARG A 377 13.77 -2.97 4.04
CA ARG A 377 13.18 -1.94 4.91
C ARG A 377 14.22 -1.30 5.83
N SER A 378 15.10 -2.11 6.39
CA SER A 378 16.19 -1.61 7.23
C SER A 378 17.12 -0.68 6.45
N ALA A 379 17.51 -1.08 5.24
CA ALA A 379 18.33 -0.25 4.35
C ALA A 379 17.60 1.03 3.92
N GLN A 380 16.31 0.95 3.61
CA GLN A 380 15.47 2.08 3.25
C GLN A 380 15.35 3.08 4.41
N SER A 381 14.97 2.61 5.61
CA SER A 381 14.79 3.48 6.79
C SER A 381 16.09 4.09 7.28
N SER A 382 17.24 3.49 6.97
CA SER A 382 18.58 3.99 7.28
C SER A 382 19.18 4.87 6.17
N ASN A 383 18.39 5.29 5.17
CA ASN A 383 18.83 6.10 4.03
C ASN A 383 19.99 5.49 3.20
N GLN A 384 20.10 4.15 3.16
CA GLN A 384 21.22 3.45 2.53
C GLN A 384 20.97 3.02 1.07
N LEU A 385 19.74 3.13 0.57
CA LEU A 385 19.42 2.78 -0.81
C LEU A 385 19.73 3.93 -1.75
N ASP A 386 20.45 3.66 -2.85
CA ASP A 386 20.65 4.62 -3.94
C ASP A 386 19.35 4.81 -4.75
N VAL A 387 18.61 3.72 -4.94
CA VAL A 387 17.34 3.69 -5.68
C VAL A 387 16.33 2.88 -4.88
N THR A 388 15.19 3.46 -4.64
CA THR A 388 14.04 2.77 -4.07
C THR A 388 13.19 2.19 -5.20
N MET A 389 12.85 0.92 -5.09
CA MET A 389 12.11 0.19 -6.11
C MET A 389 10.89 -0.46 -5.47
N TYR A 390 9.70 0.00 -5.87
CA TYR A 390 8.46 -0.53 -5.34
C TYR A 390 7.28 -0.27 -6.28
N GLU A 391 6.20 -1.00 -6.06
CA GLU A 391 4.92 -0.79 -6.75
C GLU A 391 4.09 0.22 -5.96
N LYS A 392 3.81 1.38 -6.51
CA LYS A 392 2.94 2.35 -5.86
C LYS A 392 2.20 3.24 -6.84
N SER A 393 0.91 3.25 -6.72
CA SER A 393 0.01 4.35 -7.04
C SER A 393 -1.27 4.16 -6.24
N VAL A 394 -2.10 5.19 -6.15
CA VAL A 394 -3.29 5.17 -5.30
C VAL A 394 -4.51 5.74 -6.00
N PRO A 395 -5.71 5.23 -5.71
CA PRO A 395 -6.94 5.86 -6.16
C PRO A 395 -7.06 7.28 -5.61
N LEU A 396 -7.66 8.17 -6.39
CA LEU A 396 -7.94 9.56 -6.01
C LEU A 396 -8.59 9.67 -4.62
N ALA A 397 -9.53 8.80 -4.31
CA ALA A 397 -10.20 8.79 -3.01
C ALA A 397 -9.27 8.48 -1.83
N VAL A 398 -8.22 7.70 -2.05
CA VAL A 398 -7.21 7.39 -1.02
C VAL A 398 -6.33 8.60 -0.75
N VAL A 399 -5.93 9.34 -1.80
CA VAL A 399 -5.12 10.57 -1.66
C VAL A 399 -5.85 11.63 -0.85
N LEU A 400 -7.17 11.72 -0.97
CA LEU A 400 -7.97 12.67 -0.20
C LEU A 400 -7.94 12.41 1.31
N GLY A 401 -7.73 11.16 1.72
CA GLY A 401 -7.62 10.77 3.13
C GLY A 401 -6.18 10.60 3.61
N ASN A 402 -5.24 10.38 2.68
CA ASN A 402 -3.84 10.15 2.96
C ASN A 402 -2.97 10.77 1.86
N ALA A 403 -2.24 11.81 2.22
CA ALA A 403 -1.44 12.62 1.31
C ALA A 403 0.02 12.15 1.17
N GLU A 404 0.41 11.10 1.87
CA GLU A 404 1.82 10.71 2.06
C GLU A 404 2.57 10.46 0.75
N ILE A 405 1.85 10.18 -0.35
CA ILE A 405 2.47 10.02 -1.67
C ILE A 405 2.98 11.34 -2.28
N PHE A 406 2.47 12.49 -1.81
CA PHE A 406 2.79 13.82 -2.33
C PHE A 406 3.55 14.71 -1.33
N ILE A 407 3.91 14.19 -0.16
CA ILE A 407 4.70 14.91 0.85
C ILE A 407 5.92 14.09 1.27
N PRO A 408 7.06 14.72 1.65
CA PRO A 408 8.21 13.99 2.12
C PRO A 408 7.94 13.32 3.49
N PRO A 409 8.40 12.10 3.71
CA PRO A 409 9.25 11.29 2.84
C PRO A 409 8.54 10.56 1.69
N PHE A 410 7.41 11.03 1.23
CA PHE A 410 6.50 10.56 0.19
C PHE A 410 5.72 9.29 0.52
N ASP A 411 6.03 8.60 1.54
CA ASP A 411 5.24 7.59 2.21
C ASP A 411 5.98 7.12 3.47
N ASN A 412 5.25 6.62 4.43
CA ASN A 412 5.83 6.32 5.72
C ASN A 412 6.29 4.88 5.89
N TYR A 413 5.95 3.93 5.01
CA TYR A 413 6.19 2.54 5.36
C TYR A 413 6.83 1.67 4.29
N PHE A 414 6.13 1.07 3.43
CA PHE A 414 6.68 0.23 2.37
C PHE A 414 7.19 1.00 1.21
N ASN A 415 6.89 2.20 1.23
CA ASN A 415 6.72 2.96 0.07
C ASN A 415 7.92 3.86 -0.05
N MET A 416 8.20 4.19 -1.15
CA MET A 416 9.18 4.99 -1.82
C MET A 416 9.67 6.17 -0.99
N ARG A 417 10.45 5.87 0.03
CA ARG A 417 11.12 6.88 0.84
C ARG A 417 12.35 7.39 0.10
N THR A 418 12.13 8.05 -1.00
CA THR A 418 13.21 8.55 -1.84
C THR A 418 13.86 9.84 -1.31
N ALA A 419 13.27 10.46 -0.30
CA ALA A 419 13.72 11.74 0.22
C ALA A 419 13.64 11.78 1.76
N MET A 420 14.19 10.77 2.42
CA MET A 420 14.16 10.60 3.87
C MET A 420 14.58 11.85 4.63
N LEU A 421 15.70 12.45 4.22
CA LEU A 421 16.25 13.62 4.92
C LEU A 421 15.45 14.90 4.66
N TRP A 422 14.58 14.96 3.62
CA TRP A 422 13.62 16.07 3.50
C TRP A 422 12.52 15.94 4.58
N GLY A 423 12.04 14.72 4.81
CA GLY A 423 11.07 14.44 5.87
C GLY A 423 11.64 14.79 7.24
N GLU A 424 12.87 14.37 7.52
CA GLU A 424 13.57 14.70 8.76
C GLU A 424 13.71 16.23 8.95
N TYR A 425 14.07 16.95 7.88
CA TYR A 425 14.18 18.41 7.94
C TYR A 425 12.85 19.10 8.26
N VAL A 426 11.76 18.64 7.63
CA VAL A 426 10.44 19.21 7.87
C VAL A 426 9.95 18.87 9.30
N GLN A 427 10.12 17.63 9.75
CA GLN A 427 9.68 17.18 11.07
C GLN A 427 10.50 17.82 12.22
N SER A 428 11.79 18.06 11.98
CA SER A 428 12.68 18.69 12.97
C SER A 428 12.68 20.22 12.94
N GLU A 429 11.78 20.84 12.17
CA GLU A 429 11.72 22.28 11.94
C GLU A 429 13.08 22.87 11.47
N GLY A 430 13.82 22.11 10.68
CA GLY A 430 15.08 22.53 10.08
C GLY A 430 16.32 22.32 10.95
N THR A 431 16.21 21.60 12.07
CA THR A 431 17.35 21.33 12.95
C THR A 431 18.16 20.11 12.52
N ALA A 432 17.59 19.21 11.74
CA ALA A 432 18.23 18.01 11.19
C ALA A 432 17.78 17.77 9.73
N GLY A 433 18.40 16.82 9.05
CA GLY A 433 18.05 16.45 7.69
C GLY A 433 18.61 17.39 6.61
N VAL A 434 17.96 17.38 5.45
CA VAL A 434 18.33 18.18 4.27
C VAL A 434 17.17 19.08 3.88
N LYS A 435 17.43 20.38 3.70
CA LYS A 435 16.39 21.33 3.29
C LYS A 435 15.80 20.94 1.94
N PRO A 436 14.47 20.72 1.84
CA PRO A 436 13.80 20.48 0.57
C PRO A 436 13.93 21.67 -0.39
N PRO A 437 13.94 21.44 -1.71
CA PRO A 437 13.79 22.51 -2.70
C PRO A 437 12.39 23.12 -2.67
N GLU A 438 12.22 24.31 -3.25
CA GLU A 438 10.98 25.10 -3.16
C GLU A 438 9.75 24.33 -3.68
N TYR A 439 9.89 23.61 -4.80
CA TYR A 439 8.78 22.86 -5.37
C TYR A 439 8.19 21.78 -4.42
N VAL A 440 8.97 21.30 -3.44
CA VAL A 440 8.47 20.36 -2.42
C VAL A 440 7.55 21.08 -1.45
N TYR A 441 7.89 22.30 -1.04
CA TYR A 441 7.00 23.11 -0.19
C TYR A 441 5.71 23.47 -0.92
N GLU A 442 5.82 23.86 -2.22
CA GLU A 442 4.64 24.10 -3.05
C GLU A 442 3.75 22.86 -3.12
N MET A 443 4.33 21.67 -3.30
CA MET A 443 3.61 20.39 -3.34
C MET A 443 2.92 20.09 -1.99
N MET A 444 3.56 20.39 -0.86
CA MET A 444 2.98 20.24 0.47
C MET A 444 1.77 21.17 0.69
N GLU A 445 1.82 22.40 0.18
CA GLU A 445 0.69 23.33 0.26
C GLU A 445 -0.43 22.96 -0.71
N ASP A 446 -0.09 22.57 -1.95
CA ASP A 446 -1.08 22.14 -2.96
C ASP A 446 -1.83 20.88 -2.51
N ILE A 447 -1.18 19.91 -1.84
CA ILE A 447 -1.88 18.73 -1.33
C ILE A 447 -2.84 19.06 -0.17
N LYS A 448 -2.46 19.96 0.72
CA LYS A 448 -3.36 20.42 1.79
C LYS A 448 -4.59 21.11 1.20
N ALA A 449 -4.40 21.99 0.21
CA ALA A 449 -5.49 22.64 -0.50
C ALA A 449 -6.37 21.62 -1.23
N PHE A 450 -5.76 20.65 -1.92
CA PHE A 450 -6.46 19.58 -2.62
C PHE A 450 -7.35 18.75 -1.67
N GLN A 451 -6.82 18.35 -0.52
CA GLN A 451 -7.55 17.59 0.49
C GLN A 451 -8.71 18.37 1.11
N ALA A 452 -8.64 19.71 1.12
CA ALA A 452 -9.67 20.58 1.67
C ALA A 452 -10.73 20.99 0.62
N THR A 453 -10.50 20.72 -0.68
CA THR A 453 -11.35 21.17 -1.78
C THR A 453 -12.32 20.04 -2.20
N PRO A 454 -13.62 20.33 -2.37
CA PRO A 454 -14.59 19.32 -2.82
C PRO A 454 -14.21 18.69 -4.16
N VAL A 455 -14.20 17.37 -4.21
CA VAL A 455 -13.86 16.57 -5.41
C VAL A 455 -14.80 16.84 -6.56
N GLY A 456 -14.27 16.88 -7.79
CA GLY A 456 -15.04 17.11 -9.01
C GLY A 456 -15.39 18.58 -9.26
N THR A 457 -14.78 19.49 -8.52
CA THR A 457 -14.82 20.92 -8.81
C THR A 457 -13.63 21.31 -9.71
N PRO A 458 -13.78 22.35 -10.57
CA PRO A 458 -12.65 22.82 -11.37
C PRO A 458 -11.41 23.22 -10.55
N GLU A 459 -11.60 23.67 -9.31
CA GLU A 459 -10.53 24.00 -8.38
C GLU A 459 -9.79 22.74 -7.90
N SER A 460 -10.53 21.69 -7.53
CA SER A 460 -9.95 20.39 -7.16
C SER A 460 -9.17 19.77 -8.33
N ASP A 461 -9.73 19.82 -9.54
CA ASP A 461 -9.08 19.30 -10.74
C ASP A 461 -7.78 20.05 -11.05
N ALA A 462 -7.78 21.39 -10.91
CA ALA A 462 -6.59 22.21 -11.11
C ALA A 462 -5.49 21.91 -10.08
N LEU A 463 -5.85 21.73 -8.81
CA LEU A 463 -4.91 21.35 -7.76
C LEU A 463 -4.35 19.93 -7.98
N GLY A 464 -5.21 18.98 -8.35
CA GLY A 464 -4.79 17.62 -8.70
C GLY A 464 -3.82 17.58 -9.87
N LEU A 465 -4.05 18.40 -10.91
CA LEU A 465 -3.12 18.53 -12.03
C LEU A 465 -1.78 19.12 -11.60
N LYS A 466 -1.74 20.16 -10.78
CA LYS A 466 -0.49 20.71 -10.21
C LYS A 466 0.33 19.66 -9.47
N LEU A 467 -0.32 18.77 -8.71
CA LEU A 467 0.37 17.68 -8.01
C LEU A 467 1.06 16.74 -8.99
N VAL A 468 0.39 16.39 -10.09
CA VAL A 468 0.97 15.57 -11.17
C VAL A 468 2.12 16.31 -11.85
N GLU A 469 1.92 17.57 -12.26
CA GLU A 469 2.95 18.40 -12.89
C GLU A 469 4.20 18.50 -12.03
N ASN A 470 4.02 18.67 -10.73
CA ASN A 470 5.14 18.81 -9.81
C ASN A 470 5.86 17.47 -9.58
N MET A 471 5.16 16.40 -9.28
CA MET A 471 5.75 15.09 -8.98
C MET A 471 6.31 14.41 -10.24
N THR A 472 5.50 14.31 -11.30
CA THR A 472 5.88 13.68 -12.57
C THR A 472 6.83 14.55 -13.36
N GLY A 473 6.65 15.87 -13.37
CA GLY A 473 7.56 16.82 -14.02
C GLY A 473 8.97 16.78 -13.44
N ASN A 474 9.10 16.56 -12.13
CA ASN A 474 10.39 16.36 -11.48
C ASN A 474 10.88 14.90 -11.51
N LEU A 475 10.12 13.95 -12.09
CA LEU A 475 10.46 12.52 -12.13
C LEU A 475 10.95 12.00 -10.77
N LEU A 476 10.23 12.35 -9.72
CA LEU A 476 10.53 11.84 -8.37
C LEU A 476 10.34 10.33 -8.30
N PHE A 477 9.39 9.81 -9.09
CA PHE A 477 9.16 8.41 -9.33
C PHE A 477 9.13 8.17 -10.84
N ILE A 478 9.94 7.23 -11.31
CA ILE A 478 10.02 6.85 -12.73
C ILE A 478 9.20 5.59 -12.93
N GLY A 479 8.09 5.69 -13.65
CA GLY A 479 7.22 4.58 -13.98
C GLY A 479 7.79 3.66 -15.04
N THR A 480 7.33 2.42 -15.03
CA THR A 480 7.71 1.39 -16.02
C THR A 480 6.51 0.98 -16.89
N VAL A 481 5.77 -0.01 -16.42
CA VAL A 481 4.63 -0.60 -17.11
C VAL A 481 3.51 -0.80 -16.09
N LYS A 482 2.32 -0.31 -16.41
CA LYS A 482 1.14 -0.54 -15.58
C LYS A 482 0.70 -1.98 -15.70
N GLU A 483 0.59 -2.65 -14.57
CA GLU A 483 0.37 -4.08 -14.53
C GLU A 483 -1.09 -4.48 -14.71
N GLN A 484 -1.27 -5.72 -15.20
CA GLN A 484 -2.51 -6.48 -15.03
C GLN A 484 -2.33 -7.44 -13.84
N LYS A 485 -3.26 -7.43 -12.90
CA LYS A 485 -3.26 -8.40 -11.80
C LYS A 485 -4.19 -9.56 -12.13
N PRO A 486 -3.67 -10.79 -12.11
CA PRO A 486 -4.51 -11.96 -12.23
C PRO A 486 -5.30 -12.19 -10.93
N ILE A 487 -6.55 -12.59 -11.10
CA ILE A 487 -7.43 -13.05 -10.03
C ILE A 487 -7.95 -14.41 -10.43
N TYR A 488 -7.77 -15.38 -9.57
CA TYR A 488 -8.12 -16.76 -9.82
C TYR A 488 -9.42 -17.15 -9.11
N PHE A 489 -10.32 -17.79 -9.84
CA PHE A 489 -11.57 -18.33 -9.33
C PHE A 489 -11.75 -19.78 -9.79
N SER A 490 -12.10 -20.67 -8.86
CA SER A 490 -12.65 -21.99 -9.23
C SER A 490 -13.91 -21.82 -10.09
N SER A 491 -14.07 -22.67 -11.10
CA SER A 491 -15.28 -22.68 -11.93
C SER A 491 -16.56 -23.06 -11.15
N SER A 492 -16.41 -23.69 -9.98
CA SER A 492 -17.51 -23.98 -9.06
C SER A 492 -17.94 -22.76 -8.23
N LEU A 493 -17.06 -21.78 -8.04
CA LEU A 493 -17.38 -20.56 -7.29
C LEU A 493 -18.28 -19.63 -8.13
N LYS A 494 -19.42 -19.29 -7.57
CA LYS A 494 -20.47 -18.50 -8.26
C LYS A 494 -20.76 -17.21 -7.54
N ASN A 495 -21.49 -16.34 -8.25
CA ASN A 495 -21.91 -15.02 -7.80
C ASN A 495 -20.74 -14.04 -7.59
N THR A 496 -19.63 -14.26 -8.28
CA THR A 496 -18.52 -13.32 -8.34
C THR A 496 -18.90 -12.16 -9.25
N THR A 497 -19.06 -10.97 -8.69
CA THR A 497 -19.43 -9.77 -9.47
C THR A 497 -18.18 -9.13 -10.07
N PRO A 498 -18.04 -9.03 -11.40
CA PRO A 498 -16.87 -8.41 -12.01
C PRO A 498 -16.79 -6.92 -11.66
N PHE A 499 -15.57 -6.42 -11.44
CA PHE A 499 -15.27 -5.00 -11.31
C PHE A 499 -14.11 -4.62 -12.25
N LYS A 500 -13.87 -3.31 -12.43
CA LYS A 500 -13.01 -2.83 -13.50
C LYS A 500 -11.52 -2.82 -13.16
N THR A 501 -11.15 -2.57 -11.90
CA THR A 501 -9.76 -2.31 -11.49
C THR A 501 -9.44 -3.04 -10.21
N ALA A 502 -8.32 -3.73 -10.14
CA ALA A 502 -7.79 -4.31 -8.92
C ALA A 502 -7.23 -3.21 -8.01
N SER A 503 -7.33 -3.38 -6.70
CA SER A 503 -6.73 -2.46 -5.74
C SER A 503 -6.44 -3.16 -4.43
N TYR A 504 -5.26 -2.90 -3.90
CA TYR A 504 -4.89 -3.34 -2.56
C TYR A 504 -5.77 -2.67 -1.48
N ALA A 505 -6.25 -1.43 -1.71
CA ALA A 505 -7.07 -0.68 -0.75
C ALA A 505 -8.36 -1.39 -0.30
N TYR A 506 -8.80 -2.41 -1.02
CA TYR A 506 -9.91 -3.29 -0.64
C TYR A 506 -9.56 -4.78 -0.83
N TYR A 507 -8.28 -5.14 -0.65
CA TYR A 507 -7.71 -6.48 -0.77
C TYR A 507 -8.08 -7.22 -2.06
N ARG A 508 -8.43 -6.50 -3.13
CA ARG A 508 -8.91 -7.07 -4.41
C ARG A 508 -10.11 -8.02 -4.27
N THR A 509 -10.77 -8.01 -3.12
CA THR A 509 -11.80 -8.98 -2.75
C THR A 509 -13.15 -8.32 -2.49
N TYR A 510 -13.19 -7.21 -1.75
CA TYR A 510 -14.43 -6.56 -1.32
C TYR A 510 -15.40 -6.20 -2.45
N PRO A 511 -14.96 -5.70 -3.62
CA PRO A 511 -15.87 -5.40 -4.72
C PRO A 511 -16.61 -6.63 -5.25
N TYR A 512 -16.06 -7.84 -5.08
CA TYR A 512 -16.72 -9.09 -5.47
C TYR A 512 -17.78 -9.56 -4.47
N ARG A 513 -17.88 -8.93 -3.29
CA ARG A 513 -18.83 -9.28 -2.22
C ARG A 513 -18.77 -10.74 -1.83
N PRO A 514 -17.67 -11.23 -1.26
CA PRO A 514 -17.41 -12.64 -1.02
C PRO A 514 -18.43 -13.30 -0.07
N SER A 515 -19.09 -12.53 0.78
CA SER A 515 -20.18 -13.05 1.63
C SER A 515 -21.39 -13.59 0.84
N GLN A 516 -21.52 -13.23 -0.45
CA GLN A 516 -22.58 -13.69 -1.36
C GLN A 516 -22.13 -14.81 -2.30
N TRP A 517 -20.88 -15.25 -2.21
CA TRP A 517 -20.39 -16.36 -3.02
C TRP A 517 -20.96 -17.67 -2.56
N PHE A 518 -21.12 -18.60 -3.49
CA PHE A 518 -21.51 -19.97 -3.20
C PHE A 518 -20.81 -20.93 -4.16
N LEU A 519 -20.65 -22.18 -3.74
CA LEU A 519 -20.10 -23.25 -4.54
C LEU A 519 -21.23 -24.07 -5.18
N THR A 520 -21.04 -24.45 -6.44
CA THR A 520 -21.89 -25.43 -7.14
C THR A 520 -21.16 -26.76 -7.17
N GLU A 521 -21.93 -27.84 -7.17
CA GLU A 521 -21.42 -29.22 -7.36
C GLU A 521 -20.79 -29.38 -8.76
#